data_c772dd1aba4eea3e63e28bcda989aad2
#
_entry.id   c772dd1aba4eea3e63e28bcda989aad2
#
_cell.length_a   1.000
_cell.length_b   1.000
_cell.length_c   1.000
_cell.angle_alpha   90.00
_cell.angle_beta   90.00
_cell.angle_gamma   90.00
#
_symmetry.space_group_name_H-M   'P 1'
#
loop_
_entity.id
_entity.type
_entity.pdbx_description
1 polymer ?
#
loop_
_entity_poly.entity_id
_entity_poly.type
_entity_poly.pdbx_seq_one_letter_code
_entity_poly.pdbx_strand_id
1 'polypeptide(L)'
;MSTKKKTKTKAKATVKKQKPKAAKKPAPPTEISEKHVTELRPEKVDVVKETKSVKEAKEVIPARIQKTFLIAVRILGEVTSSYDMEYNLRSLGLEYRFNARLLEKNDSTLGMLRLAKDYITWGEVKQQDIVDLLKKRGELMGGGTLTDKVVKERFGQETIGALVTALIEGKVELRTLWQMDIKPTFRLRPPSDGFNASTKRPFQSQGELGYRGSEISTLLARMR
;
A
#
# COMPACT_ATOMS: atom_id res chain seq x y z
N MET A 1 6.75 -60.54 41.13
CA MET A 1 6.13 -59.99 42.34
C MET A 1 6.26 -58.48 42.22
N SER A 2 5.30 -57.64 42.15
CA SER A 2 3.97 -57.54 42.65
C SER A 2 3.23 -56.49 41.86
N THR A 3 2.06 -56.79 41.44
CA THR A 3 1.04 -55.98 40.80
C THR A 3 0.58 -54.82 41.71
N LYS A 4 0.27 -53.63 41.14
CA LYS A 4 -0.82 -52.80 41.67
C LYS A 4 -1.52 -52.00 40.54
N LYS A 5 -2.76 -52.46 40.31
CA LYS A 5 -3.88 -51.72 39.69
C LYS A 5 -4.23 -50.48 40.49
N LYS A 6 -4.70 -49.41 39.83
CA LYS A 6 -5.79 -48.50 40.29
C LYS A 6 -6.19 -47.62 39.12
N THR A 7 -7.33 -47.81 38.61
CA THR A 7 -8.72 -47.38 38.82
C THR A 7 -9.03 -46.02 38.18
N LYS A 8 -9.87 -46.14 37.16
CA LYS A 8 -10.58 -45.07 36.42
C LYS A 8 -11.49 -44.28 37.36
N THR A 9 -11.52 -42.96 37.22
CA THR A 9 -12.66 -42.16 37.66
C THR A 9 -13.15 -41.30 36.49
N LYS A 10 -14.35 -41.64 36.01
CA LYS A 10 -15.13 -40.87 35.07
C LYS A 10 -15.78 -39.68 35.79
N ALA A 11 -15.50 -38.47 35.40
CA ALA A 11 -16.31 -37.30 35.72
C ALA A 11 -17.17 -36.94 34.52
N LYS A 12 -18.50 -37.13 34.66
CA LYS A 12 -19.54 -36.63 33.75
C LYS A 12 -19.69 -35.13 33.97
N ALA A 13 -19.37 -34.30 33.00
CA ALA A 13 -19.75 -32.91 32.99
C ALA A 13 -21.02 -32.73 32.15
N THR A 14 -22.07 -32.29 32.80
CA THR A 14 -23.41 -32.01 32.30
C THR A 14 -23.38 -30.72 31.47
N VAL A 15 -23.63 -30.83 30.16
CA VAL A 15 -23.77 -29.69 29.28
C VAL A 15 -25.16 -29.08 29.43
N LYS A 16 -25.28 -27.91 30.05
CA LYS A 16 -26.49 -27.07 30.03
C LYS A 16 -26.63 -26.38 28.70
N LYS A 17 -27.61 -26.79 27.89
CA LYS A 17 -28.11 -26.07 26.72
C LYS A 17 -28.70 -24.72 27.14
N GLN A 18 -28.12 -23.63 26.75
CA GLN A 18 -28.75 -22.30 26.76
C GLN A 18 -29.42 -22.05 25.39
N LYS A 19 -30.71 -21.73 25.44
CA LYS A 19 -31.53 -21.32 24.28
C LYS A 19 -31.07 -19.94 23.75
N PRO A 20 -31.05 -19.69 22.43
CA PRO A 20 -30.80 -18.38 21.91
C PRO A 20 -32.00 -17.45 22.10
N LYS A 21 -31.74 -16.25 22.60
CA LYS A 21 -32.72 -15.16 22.72
C LYS A 21 -33.02 -14.59 21.32
N ALA A 22 -34.32 -14.45 21.03
CA ALA A 22 -34.90 -13.89 19.84
C ALA A 22 -34.41 -12.47 19.56
N ALA A 23 -34.05 -12.23 18.29
CA ALA A 23 -33.72 -10.92 17.76
C ALA A 23 -34.96 -10.02 17.70
N LYS A 24 -34.84 -8.79 18.25
CA LYS A 24 -35.83 -7.72 18.10
C LYS A 24 -35.79 -7.15 16.68
N LYS A 25 -36.96 -7.11 16.02
CA LYS A 25 -37.20 -6.40 14.75
C LYS A 25 -36.96 -4.89 14.91
N PRO A 26 -36.36 -4.22 13.96
CA PRO A 26 -36.38 -2.75 13.94
C PRO A 26 -37.72 -2.21 13.52
N ALA A 27 -38.15 -1.10 14.15
CA ALA A 27 -39.35 -0.37 13.89
C ALA A 27 -39.30 0.41 12.56
N PRO A 28 -40.44 0.70 11.91
CA PRO A 28 -40.50 1.44 10.65
C PRO A 28 -40.23 2.94 10.84
N PRO A 29 -39.72 3.64 9.79
CA PRO A 29 -39.45 5.07 9.87
C PRO A 29 -40.74 5.90 9.91
N THR A 30 -40.73 6.89 10.79
CA THR A 30 -41.80 7.86 11.00
C THR A 30 -41.83 8.84 9.82
N GLU A 31 -43.01 8.97 9.21
CA GLU A 31 -43.32 9.98 8.21
C GLU A 31 -43.21 11.38 8.83
N ILE A 32 -42.40 12.23 8.21
CA ILE A 32 -42.35 13.67 8.51
C ILE A 32 -43.18 14.37 7.44
N SER A 33 -44.28 14.97 7.90
CA SER A 33 -45.25 15.72 7.15
C SER A 33 -44.66 16.91 6.38
N GLU A 34 -45.04 16.96 5.11
CA GLU A 34 -44.98 18.14 4.26
C GLU A 34 -45.85 19.24 4.83
N LYS A 35 -45.30 20.43 5.05
CA LYS A 35 -46.02 21.73 4.98
C LYS A 35 -45.01 22.86 5.26
N HIS A 36 -44.52 23.52 4.28
CA HIS A 36 -44.57 24.99 4.11
C HIS A 36 -43.82 25.39 2.82
N VAL A 37 -44.61 25.49 1.76
CA VAL A 37 -44.19 26.16 0.54
C VAL A 37 -44.60 27.63 0.76
N THR A 38 -43.63 28.52 0.79
CA THR A 38 -43.89 29.96 0.65
C THR A 38 -43.10 30.44 -0.56
N GLU A 39 -43.89 30.83 -1.56
CA GLU A 39 -43.47 31.51 -2.78
C GLU A 39 -42.71 32.79 -2.47
N LEU A 40 -41.61 33.01 -3.17
CA LEU A 40 -41.08 34.34 -3.48
C LEU A 40 -40.67 34.37 -4.95
N ARG A 41 -41.31 35.30 -5.66
CA ARG A 41 -41.23 35.63 -7.08
C ARG A 41 -39.81 36.04 -7.52
N PRO A 42 -39.49 35.87 -8.80
CA PRO A 42 -38.25 36.37 -9.38
C PRO A 42 -38.36 37.83 -9.77
N GLU A 43 -37.44 38.65 -9.32
CA GLU A 43 -37.20 39.97 -9.92
C GLU A 43 -36.27 39.85 -11.12
N LYS A 44 -36.75 40.45 -12.20
CA LYS A 44 -36.01 40.64 -13.46
C LYS A 44 -34.95 41.73 -13.25
N VAL A 45 -33.73 41.46 -13.57
CA VAL A 45 -32.71 42.49 -13.83
C VAL A 45 -32.09 42.28 -15.19
N ASP A 46 -32.03 43.39 -15.91
CA ASP A 46 -31.87 43.55 -17.32
C ASP A 46 -30.57 43.08 -17.92
N VAL A 47 -30.69 42.65 -19.17
CA VAL A 47 -29.65 42.39 -20.17
C VAL A 47 -28.88 43.65 -20.45
N VAL A 48 -27.59 43.68 -20.18
CA VAL A 48 -26.67 44.58 -20.84
C VAL A 48 -25.65 43.73 -21.61
N LYS A 49 -25.75 43.88 -22.90
CA LYS A 49 -24.84 43.38 -23.90
C LYS A 49 -23.49 44.11 -23.76
N GLU A 50 -22.40 43.36 -23.57
CA GLU A 50 -21.15 43.79 -24.13
C GLU A 50 -20.35 42.57 -24.67
N THR A 51 -20.29 42.58 -25.97
CA THR A 51 -19.46 41.73 -26.84
C THR A 51 -18.03 42.21 -26.78
N LYS A 52 -17.11 41.25 -26.95
CA LYS A 52 -15.70 41.33 -27.35
C LYS A 52 -14.68 41.26 -26.22
N SER A 53 -14.16 40.04 -26.01
CA SER A 53 -12.78 39.70 -26.39
C SER A 53 -12.54 38.20 -26.19
N VAL A 54 -12.70 37.50 -27.30
CA VAL A 54 -12.09 36.17 -27.46
C VAL A 54 -10.62 36.41 -27.65
N LYS A 55 -9.82 36.25 -26.65
CA LYS A 55 -8.38 36.00 -26.79
C LYS A 55 -7.86 35.22 -25.56
N GLU A 56 -7.33 34.05 -25.88
CA GLU A 56 -6.39 33.27 -25.09
C GLU A 56 -6.93 32.74 -23.75
N ALA A 57 -7.82 31.75 -23.84
CA ALA A 57 -7.76 30.65 -22.87
C ALA A 57 -6.40 29.95 -23.08
N LYS A 58 -5.35 30.48 -22.41
CA LYS A 58 -4.17 29.66 -22.12
C LYS A 58 -4.71 28.39 -21.50
N GLU A 59 -4.55 27.27 -22.23
CA GLU A 59 -4.63 25.95 -21.64
C GLU A 59 -3.78 25.99 -20.39
N VAL A 60 -4.43 26.09 -19.25
CA VAL A 60 -3.82 25.79 -17.97
C VAL A 60 -3.57 24.29 -18.04
N ILE A 61 -2.43 23.90 -18.57
CA ILE A 61 -1.88 22.56 -18.47
C ILE A 61 -1.93 22.28 -16.97
N PRO A 62 -2.75 21.30 -16.51
CA PRO A 62 -2.85 21.03 -15.09
C PRO A 62 -1.44 20.76 -14.59
N ALA A 63 -1.02 21.50 -13.56
CA ALA A 63 0.30 21.39 -12.98
C ALA A 63 0.59 19.91 -12.81
N ARG A 64 1.58 19.41 -13.55
CA ARG A 64 1.95 18.00 -13.71
C ARG A 64 2.10 17.41 -12.32
N ILE A 65 1.10 16.67 -11.88
CA ILE A 65 1.06 16.06 -10.54
C ILE A 65 2.18 15.02 -10.54
N GLN A 66 3.31 15.40 -9.97
CA GLN A 66 4.41 14.46 -9.76
C GLN A 66 3.94 13.41 -8.75
N LYS A 67 3.80 12.18 -9.21
CA LYS A 67 3.40 11.08 -8.32
C LYS A 67 4.53 10.80 -7.35
N THR A 68 4.22 10.87 -6.06
CA THR A 68 5.16 10.48 -5.00
C THR A 68 5.02 8.99 -4.76
N PHE A 69 6.15 8.29 -4.79
CA PHE A 69 6.22 6.86 -4.55
C PHE A 69 6.80 6.56 -3.17
N LEU A 70 6.25 5.51 -2.57
CA LEU A 70 6.73 4.93 -1.32
C LEU A 70 7.33 3.56 -1.63
N ILE A 71 8.39 3.20 -0.95
CA ILE A 71 8.85 1.82 -0.90
C ILE A 71 8.62 1.26 0.48
N ALA A 72 8.09 0.04 0.53
CA ALA A 72 7.92 -0.72 1.76
C ALA A 72 8.79 -1.97 1.70
N VAL A 73 9.48 -2.28 2.79
CA VAL A 73 10.37 -3.44 2.93
C VAL A 73 9.96 -4.22 4.16
N ARG A 74 9.72 -5.52 4.04
CA ARG A 74 9.45 -6.40 5.18
C ARG A 74 10.75 -6.81 5.87
N ILE A 75 10.86 -6.51 7.16
CA ILE A 75 12.03 -6.86 7.99
C ILE A 75 11.76 -8.11 8.80
N LEU A 76 10.61 -8.22 9.45
CA LEU A 76 10.26 -9.36 10.31
C LEU A 76 9.59 -10.48 9.53
N GLY A 77 9.87 -11.73 9.96
CA GLY A 77 9.30 -12.94 9.39
C GLY A 77 7.89 -13.26 9.88
N GLU A 78 7.36 -14.42 9.49
CA GLU A 78 5.97 -14.86 9.72
C GLU A 78 5.69 -15.32 11.15
N VAL A 79 6.69 -15.77 11.89
CA VAL A 79 6.52 -16.52 13.16
C VAL A 79 5.77 -15.75 14.25
N THR A 80 5.71 -14.43 14.15
CA THR A 80 5.14 -13.56 15.20
C THR A 80 3.89 -12.80 14.76
N SER A 81 3.44 -13.00 13.51
CA SER A 81 2.31 -12.24 12.96
C SER A 81 0.96 -12.94 13.24
N SER A 82 -0.09 -12.13 13.49
CA SER A 82 -1.46 -12.62 13.51
C SER A 82 -1.95 -12.87 12.09
N TYR A 83 -3.00 -13.67 11.92
CA TYR A 83 -3.61 -13.96 10.63
C TYR A 83 -4.01 -12.67 9.86
N ASP A 84 -4.63 -11.71 10.54
CA ASP A 84 -5.05 -10.45 9.93
C ASP A 84 -3.85 -9.62 9.43
N MET A 85 -2.73 -9.69 10.17
CA MET A 85 -1.51 -9.02 9.79
C MET A 85 -0.87 -9.66 8.56
N GLU A 86 -0.83 -11.00 8.51
CA GLU A 86 -0.33 -11.72 7.33
C GLU A 86 -1.20 -11.44 6.09
N TYR A 87 -2.52 -11.38 6.25
CA TYR A 87 -3.42 -10.99 5.17
C TYR A 87 -3.12 -9.59 4.64
N ASN A 88 -2.91 -8.61 5.55
CA ASN A 88 -2.52 -7.25 5.17
C ASN A 88 -1.15 -7.21 4.46
N LEU A 89 -0.15 -7.91 4.96
CA LEU A 89 1.17 -8.00 4.34
C LEU A 89 1.12 -8.66 2.96
N ARG A 90 0.30 -9.70 2.80
CA ARG A 90 0.05 -10.35 1.52
C ARG A 90 -0.64 -9.43 0.53
N SER A 91 -1.62 -8.66 0.97
CA SER A 91 -2.30 -7.62 0.16
C SER A 91 -1.32 -6.55 -0.31
N LEU A 92 -0.38 -6.15 0.55
CA LEU A 92 0.73 -5.27 0.18
C LEU A 92 1.78 -5.95 -0.71
N GLY A 93 1.71 -7.27 -0.94
CA GLY A 93 2.70 -8.05 -1.69
C GLY A 93 4.03 -8.25 -0.96
N LEU A 94 4.02 -8.18 0.36
CA LEU A 94 5.18 -8.35 1.24
C LEU A 94 5.10 -9.69 1.99
N GLU A 95 4.93 -10.80 1.26
CA GLU A 95 4.77 -12.13 1.87
C GLU A 95 6.02 -12.59 2.62
N TYR A 96 7.19 -12.39 2.03
CA TYR A 96 8.44 -12.91 2.57
C TYR A 96 9.31 -11.81 3.16
N ARG A 97 10.17 -12.20 4.09
CA ARG A 97 11.17 -11.34 4.68
C ARG A 97 12.12 -10.79 3.59
N PHE A 98 12.47 -9.52 3.71
CA PHE A 98 13.28 -8.76 2.75
C PHE A 98 12.65 -8.57 1.37
N ASN A 99 11.37 -8.87 1.23
CA ASN A 99 10.63 -8.40 0.08
C ASN A 99 10.41 -6.90 0.19
N ALA A 100 10.60 -6.21 -0.94
CA ALA A 100 10.29 -4.80 -1.09
C ALA A 100 9.25 -4.62 -2.19
N ARG A 101 8.41 -3.60 -2.05
CA ARG A 101 7.44 -3.22 -3.09
C ARG A 101 7.34 -1.72 -3.20
N LEU A 102 7.27 -1.25 -4.46
CA LEU A 102 6.99 0.13 -4.79
C LEU A 102 5.48 0.35 -4.75
N LEU A 103 5.04 1.39 -4.06
CA LEU A 103 3.63 1.73 -3.83
C LEU A 103 3.38 3.20 -4.16
N GLU A 104 2.19 3.52 -4.64
CA GLU A 104 1.75 4.91 -4.79
C GLU A 104 1.31 5.45 -3.42
N LYS A 105 1.60 6.72 -3.17
CA LYS A 105 1.21 7.40 -1.92
C LYS A 105 -0.27 7.75 -1.96
N ASN A 106 -1.12 6.79 -1.56
CA ASN A 106 -2.57 6.94 -1.42
C ASN A 106 -2.95 6.74 0.06
N ASP A 107 -4.07 7.34 0.50
CA ASP A 107 -4.54 7.20 1.89
C ASP A 107 -4.80 5.75 2.27
N SER A 108 -5.33 4.94 1.34
CA SER A 108 -5.52 3.51 1.54
C SER A 108 -4.21 2.78 1.78
N THR A 109 -3.19 3.02 0.95
CA THR A 109 -1.86 2.40 1.13
C THR A 109 -1.19 2.84 2.41
N LEU A 110 -1.32 4.11 2.79
CA LEU A 110 -0.82 4.63 4.07
C LEU A 110 -1.53 3.98 5.26
N GLY A 111 -2.83 3.73 5.18
CA GLY A 111 -3.59 3.00 6.18
C GLY A 111 -3.05 1.58 6.39
N MET A 112 -2.86 0.82 5.30
CA MET A 112 -2.29 -0.53 5.33
C MET A 112 -0.85 -0.55 5.87
N LEU A 113 -0.02 0.41 5.49
CA LEU A 113 1.36 0.53 5.99
C LEU A 113 1.41 0.83 7.48
N ARG A 114 0.50 1.68 7.99
CA ARG A 114 0.39 1.98 9.43
C ARG A 114 -0.03 0.75 10.25
N LEU A 115 -0.92 -0.08 9.72
CA LEU A 115 -1.28 -1.36 10.36
C LEU A 115 -0.08 -2.31 10.44
N ALA A 116 0.71 -2.39 9.38
CA ALA A 116 1.87 -3.28 9.31
C ALA A 116 3.17 -2.69 9.90
N LYS A 117 3.12 -1.53 10.58
CA LYS A 117 4.30 -0.77 11.05
C LYS A 117 5.33 -1.56 11.83
N ASP A 118 4.88 -2.58 12.57
CA ASP A 118 5.73 -3.37 13.47
C ASP A 118 6.47 -4.51 12.73
N TYR A 119 6.20 -4.72 11.44
CA TYR A 119 6.81 -5.76 10.62
C TYR A 119 7.62 -5.21 9.44
N ILE A 120 7.28 -3.99 9.02
CA ILE A 120 7.84 -3.35 7.83
C ILE A 120 8.53 -2.04 8.15
N THR A 121 9.40 -1.62 7.25
CA THR A 121 9.88 -0.25 7.19
C THR A 121 9.50 0.35 5.84
N TRP A 122 9.15 1.63 5.82
CA TRP A 122 8.78 2.31 4.57
C TRP A 122 9.19 3.77 4.58
N GLY A 123 9.31 4.33 3.40
CA GLY A 123 9.66 5.74 3.23
C GLY A 123 9.54 6.21 1.80
N GLU A 124 9.81 7.47 1.59
CA GLU A 124 9.77 8.14 0.30
C GLU A 124 11.06 7.86 -0.47
N VAL A 125 10.93 7.48 -1.74
CA VAL A 125 12.08 7.13 -2.58
C VAL A 125 12.36 8.18 -3.63
N LYS A 126 13.64 8.39 -3.89
CA LYS A 126 14.12 9.25 -4.97
C LYS A 126 14.11 8.48 -6.30
N GLN A 127 14.04 9.22 -7.39
CA GLN A 127 14.08 8.65 -8.74
C GLN A 127 15.27 7.70 -8.96
N GLN A 128 16.47 8.09 -8.51
CA GLN A 128 17.68 7.28 -8.66
C GLN A 128 17.59 5.94 -7.94
N ASP A 129 16.99 5.91 -6.74
CA ASP A 129 16.82 4.67 -5.98
C ASP A 129 15.90 3.68 -6.69
N ILE A 130 14.84 4.19 -7.35
CA ILE A 130 13.93 3.35 -8.14
C ILE A 130 14.67 2.79 -9.37
N VAL A 131 15.46 3.61 -10.06
CA VAL A 131 16.26 3.17 -11.22
C VAL A 131 17.24 2.07 -10.80
N ASP A 132 17.97 2.27 -9.72
CA ASP A 132 18.94 1.32 -9.21
C ASP A 132 18.28 0.02 -8.71
N LEU A 133 17.09 0.13 -8.11
CA LEU A 133 16.32 -1.02 -7.68
C LEU A 133 15.88 -1.87 -8.87
N LEU A 134 15.31 -1.22 -9.90
CA LEU A 134 14.89 -1.91 -11.13
C LEU A 134 16.06 -2.55 -11.87
N LYS A 135 17.22 -1.87 -11.97
CA LYS A 135 18.42 -2.42 -12.62
C LYS A 135 19.00 -3.62 -11.89
N LYS A 136 19.06 -3.56 -10.55
CA LYS A 136 19.73 -4.61 -9.76
C LYS A 136 18.80 -5.75 -9.36
N ARG A 137 17.51 -5.47 -9.14
CA ARG A 137 16.53 -6.40 -8.56
C ARG A 137 15.24 -6.54 -9.36
N GLY A 138 15.14 -5.85 -10.50
CA GLY A 138 14.00 -6.02 -11.41
C GLY A 138 14.02 -7.42 -12.02
N GLU A 139 12.97 -8.18 -11.78
CA GLU A 139 12.77 -9.52 -12.33
C GLU A 139 11.50 -9.55 -13.21
N LEU A 140 11.53 -10.38 -14.24
CA LEU A 140 10.37 -10.67 -15.10
C LEU A 140 9.58 -11.85 -14.55
N MET A 141 8.27 -11.90 -14.83
CA MET A 141 7.39 -13.00 -14.41
C MET A 141 7.86 -14.37 -14.95
N GLY A 142 8.39 -14.41 -16.18
CA GLY A 142 8.94 -15.61 -16.80
C GLY A 142 10.35 -15.99 -16.35
N GLY A 143 10.93 -15.28 -15.36
CA GLY A 143 12.33 -15.40 -15.00
C GLY A 143 13.22 -14.54 -15.90
N GLY A 144 14.33 -14.07 -15.34
CA GLY A 144 15.24 -13.16 -16.01
C GLY A 144 15.28 -11.78 -15.37
N THR A 145 16.37 -11.08 -15.59
CA THR A 145 16.60 -9.73 -15.09
C THR A 145 16.02 -8.68 -16.04
N LEU A 146 15.54 -7.58 -15.50
CA LEU A 146 15.08 -6.46 -16.30
C LEU A 146 16.29 -5.77 -16.95
N THR A 147 16.31 -5.74 -18.30
CA THR A 147 17.35 -5.10 -19.08
C THR A 147 16.75 -3.96 -19.94
N ASP A 148 17.59 -3.02 -20.36
CA ASP A 148 17.13 -1.91 -21.21
C ASP A 148 16.52 -2.41 -22.53
N LYS A 149 16.96 -3.57 -23.06
CA LYS A 149 16.39 -4.21 -24.25
C LYS A 149 14.91 -4.58 -24.06
N VAL A 150 14.61 -5.22 -22.92
CA VAL A 150 13.24 -5.62 -22.58
C VAL A 150 12.33 -4.41 -22.35
N VAL A 151 12.88 -3.35 -21.74
CA VAL A 151 12.14 -2.08 -21.55
C VAL A 151 11.80 -1.45 -22.90
N LYS A 152 12.73 -1.46 -23.85
CA LYS A 152 12.51 -0.93 -25.20
C LYS A 152 11.43 -1.72 -25.95
N GLU A 153 11.48 -3.04 -25.88
CA GLU A 153 10.51 -3.92 -26.55
C GLU A 153 9.09 -3.78 -25.99
N ARG A 154 8.96 -3.68 -24.66
CA ARG A 154 7.65 -3.73 -23.98
C ARG A 154 7.03 -2.37 -23.72
N PHE A 155 7.84 -1.35 -23.42
CA PHE A 155 7.37 -0.03 -23.03
C PHE A 155 7.70 1.06 -24.06
N GLY A 156 8.49 0.74 -25.09
CA GLY A 156 8.94 1.72 -26.07
C GLY A 156 9.89 2.79 -25.50
N GLN A 157 10.42 2.58 -24.29
CA GLN A 157 11.37 3.47 -23.64
C GLN A 157 12.80 2.96 -23.88
N GLU A 158 13.73 3.85 -24.18
CA GLU A 158 15.10 3.44 -24.50
C GLU A 158 15.87 2.88 -23.29
N THR A 159 15.58 3.38 -22.09
CA THR A 159 16.29 3.03 -20.88
C THR A 159 15.34 2.86 -19.68
N ILE A 160 15.79 2.12 -18.68
CA ILE A 160 15.10 1.99 -17.38
C ILE A 160 14.94 3.38 -16.72
N GLY A 161 15.91 4.28 -16.89
CA GLY A 161 15.82 5.64 -16.38
C GLY A 161 14.68 6.44 -17.01
N ALA A 162 14.50 6.35 -18.33
CA ALA A 162 13.39 6.98 -19.05
C ALA A 162 12.03 6.43 -18.60
N LEU A 163 11.93 5.12 -18.37
CA LEU A 163 10.74 4.47 -17.83
C LEU A 163 10.36 5.03 -16.44
N VAL A 164 11.34 5.16 -15.55
CA VAL A 164 11.11 5.73 -14.21
C VAL A 164 10.70 7.20 -14.28
N THR A 165 11.29 7.98 -15.17
CA THR A 165 10.87 9.37 -15.40
C THR A 165 9.41 9.43 -15.88
N ALA A 166 9.03 8.60 -16.84
CA ALA A 166 7.65 8.50 -17.34
C ALA A 166 6.66 8.07 -16.23
N LEU A 167 7.10 7.22 -15.30
CA LEU A 167 6.33 6.78 -14.15
C LEU A 167 6.09 7.94 -13.16
N ILE A 168 7.12 8.72 -12.81
CA ILE A 168 7.02 9.89 -11.92
C ILE A 168 6.17 10.98 -12.56
N GLU A 169 6.28 11.16 -13.85
CA GLU A 169 5.48 12.08 -14.63
C GLU A 169 4.01 11.63 -14.77
N GLY A 170 3.67 10.43 -14.34
CA GLY A 170 2.33 9.88 -14.44
C GLY A 170 1.91 9.43 -15.84
N LYS A 171 2.84 9.38 -16.81
CA LYS A 171 2.58 8.86 -18.16
C LYS A 171 2.37 7.34 -18.17
N VAL A 172 3.04 6.66 -17.25
CA VAL A 172 2.94 5.22 -17.04
C VAL A 172 2.48 4.98 -15.61
N GLU A 173 1.51 4.10 -15.40
CA GLU A 173 1.07 3.71 -14.08
C GLU A 173 1.89 2.52 -13.57
N LEU A 174 2.05 2.39 -12.24
CA LEU A 174 2.68 1.22 -11.63
C LEU A 174 2.00 -0.10 -12.02
N ARG A 175 0.67 -0.06 -12.17
CA ARG A 175 -0.12 -1.23 -12.56
C ARG A 175 0.26 -1.74 -13.97
N THR A 176 0.54 -0.82 -14.89
CA THR A 176 0.98 -1.16 -16.25
C THR A 176 2.31 -1.90 -16.25
N LEU A 177 3.25 -1.53 -15.36
CA LEU A 177 4.51 -2.26 -15.21
C LEU A 177 4.30 -3.73 -14.87
N TRP A 178 3.34 -4.00 -13.98
CA TRP A 178 3.04 -5.36 -13.54
C TRP A 178 2.27 -6.17 -14.57
N GLN A 179 1.44 -5.52 -15.37
CA GLN A 179 0.74 -6.15 -16.49
C GLN A 179 1.68 -6.54 -17.63
N MET A 180 2.81 -5.86 -17.77
CA MET A 180 3.85 -6.16 -18.76
C MET A 180 4.95 -7.11 -18.24
N ASP A 181 4.56 -8.05 -17.38
CA ASP A 181 5.40 -9.13 -16.83
C ASP A 181 6.57 -8.69 -15.95
N ILE A 182 6.61 -7.46 -15.44
CA ILE A 182 7.56 -7.08 -14.40
C ILE A 182 6.98 -7.50 -13.04
N LYS A 183 7.76 -8.24 -12.26
CA LYS A 183 7.34 -8.61 -10.90
C LYS A 183 7.16 -7.37 -10.03
N PRO A 184 6.03 -7.23 -9.32
CA PRO A 184 5.79 -6.07 -8.45
C PRO A 184 6.64 -6.08 -7.18
N THR A 185 7.21 -7.23 -6.84
CA THR A 185 7.97 -7.45 -5.60
C THR A 185 9.44 -7.66 -5.91
N PHE A 186 10.29 -6.92 -5.23
CA PHE A 186 11.74 -7.01 -5.34
C PHE A 186 12.28 -7.85 -4.18
N ARG A 187 13.06 -8.89 -4.49
CA ARG A 187 13.75 -9.68 -3.47
C ARG A 187 15.07 -9.01 -3.13
N LEU A 188 15.12 -8.39 -1.96
CA LEU A 188 16.33 -7.77 -1.44
C LEU A 188 17.19 -8.78 -0.67
N ARG A 189 18.46 -8.42 -0.46
CA ARG A 189 19.36 -9.12 0.46
C ARG A 189 19.24 -8.52 1.86
N PRO A 190 19.62 -9.23 2.91
CA PRO A 190 19.84 -8.59 4.20
C PRO A 190 20.86 -7.46 4.02
N PRO A 191 20.76 -6.37 4.82
CA PRO A 191 21.68 -5.25 4.68
C PRO A 191 23.12 -5.72 4.93
N SER A 192 24.05 -5.25 4.09
CA SER A 192 25.49 -5.40 4.33
C SER A 192 25.78 -4.82 5.71
N ASP A 193 26.63 -5.42 6.50
CA ASP A 193 26.94 -5.01 7.89
C ASP A 193 25.77 -5.13 8.90
N GLY A 194 24.65 -5.77 8.51
CA GLY A 194 23.49 -5.95 9.37
C GLY A 194 22.65 -4.70 9.56
N PHE A 195 21.72 -4.73 10.52
CA PHE A 195 20.94 -3.58 10.94
C PHE A 195 21.70 -2.76 11.97
N ASN A 196 21.67 -1.43 11.84
CA ASN A 196 22.39 -0.54 12.77
C ASN A 196 21.69 -0.44 14.12
N ALA A 197 20.38 -0.66 14.13
CA ALA A 197 19.51 -0.51 15.29
C ALA A 197 18.65 -1.76 15.51
N SER A 198 17.88 -1.74 16.60
CA SER A 198 17.02 -2.87 16.95
C SER A 198 15.88 -3.06 15.94
N THR A 199 15.73 -4.26 15.42
CA THR A 199 14.61 -4.64 14.55
C THR A 199 13.28 -4.85 15.29
N LYS A 200 13.23 -4.60 16.61
CA LYS A 200 12.03 -4.70 17.44
C LYS A 200 11.43 -3.34 17.81
N ARG A 201 12.13 -2.25 17.51
CA ARG A 201 11.72 -0.89 17.85
C ARG A 201 11.39 -0.08 16.61
N PRO A 202 10.48 0.90 16.71
CA PRO A 202 10.21 1.82 15.62
C PRO A 202 11.40 2.76 15.38
N PHE A 203 11.54 3.25 14.15
CA PHE A 203 12.63 4.13 13.73
C PHE A 203 12.75 5.40 14.59
N GLN A 204 11.62 5.97 14.98
CA GLN A 204 11.59 7.16 15.87
C GLN A 204 12.18 6.90 17.27
N SER A 205 12.22 5.62 17.70
CA SER A 205 12.78 5.20 19.00
C SER A 205 14.09 4.40 18.81
N GLN A 206 14.93 4.86 17.90
CA GLN A 206 16.22 4.23 17.59
C GLN A 206 16.09 2.74 17.18
N GLY A 207 15.12 2.44 16.37
CA GLY A 207 14.87 1.13 15.78
C GLY A 207 14.91 1.15 14.26
N GLU A 208 14.48 0.06 13.65
CA GLU A 208 14.53 -0.13 12.20
C GLU A 208 13.14 -0.21 11.56
N LEU A 209 12.06 -0.23 12.36
CA LEU A 209 10.68 -0.45 11.89
C LEU A 209 9.91 0.85 11.68
N GLY A 210 8.86 0.77 10.87
CA GLY A 210 7.92 1.86 10.65
C GLY A 210 8.40 2.88 9.62
N TYR A 211 7.88 4.10 9.73
CA TYR A 211 8.17 5.17 8.79
C TYR A 211 9.56 5.77 9.02
N ARG A 212 10.34 5.80 7.96
CA ARG A 212 11.74 6.24 7.94
C ARG A 212 11.96 7.50 7.07
N GLY A 213 10.96 7.95 6.34
CA GLY A 213 11.08 9.07 5.42
C GLY A 213 12.12 8.83 4.32
N SER A 214 12.95 9.84 4.05
CA SER A 214 13.98 9.77 3.00
C SER A 214 15.19 8.87 3.33
N GLU A 215 15.38 8.51 4.61
CA GLU A 215 16.49 7.63 5.02
C GLU A 215 16.33 6.18 4.58
N ILE A 216 15.17 5.83 4.02
CA ILE A 216 14.96 4.53 3.39
C ILE A 216 15.96 4.29 2.26
N SER A 217 16.41 5.34 1.56
CA SER A 217 17.41 5.27 0.48
C SER A 217 18.73 4.66 0.95
N THR A 218 19.20 5.03 2.14
CA THR A 218 20.42 4.50 2.75
C THR A 218 20.30 3.01 3.04
N LEU A 219 19.15 2.59 3.59
CA LEU A 219 18.89 1.17 3.83
C LEU A 219 18.84 0.37 2.53
N LEU A 220 18.11 0.88 1.52
CA LEU A 220 18.02 0.25 0.20
C LEU A 220 19.37 0.09 -0.47
N ALA A 221 20.26 1.08 -0.36
CA ALA A 221 21.61 1.01 -0.91
C ALA A 221 22.42 -0.18 -0.34
N ARG A 222 22.18 -0.53 0.93
CA ARG A 222 22.82 -1.65 1.62
C ARG A 222 22.14 -3.01 1.36
N MET A 223 20.88 -3.02 0.91
CA MET A 223 20.06 -4.23 0.69
C MET A 223 19.97 -4.65 -0.78
N ARG A 224 20.35 -3.80 -1.72
CA ARG A 224 20.25 -4.04 -3.18
C ARG A 224 21.47 -4.71 -3.81
#